data_dc0423c2a9ac1d355554ce1ccc417a15
#
_entry.id   dc0423c2a9ac1d355554ce1ccc417a15
#
_cell.length_a   1.000
_cell.length_b   1.000
_cell.length_c   1.000
_cell.angle_alpha   90.00
_cell.angle_beta   90.00
_cell.angle_gamma   90.00
#
_symmetry.space_group_name_H-M   'P 1'
#
loop_
_entity.id
_entity.type
_entity.pdbx_description
1 polymer ?
#
loop_
_entity_poly.entity_id
_entity_poly.type
_entity_poly.pdbx_seq_one_letter_code
_entity_poly.pdbx_strand_id
1 'polypeptide(L)'
;MKRRFSLLLGALLSVSVPPAVQAAEPPRFALPIDCPVGNACDVVKLVDLDPGPGLKDYNCGDLLGGENGHSGTDLAIRDLRAMREGVTVRAGADGTVLRTRDDMADTGIYGPESRETLSARGCGNAVVIGHGDGWQSVYCHLRQGSVRVAPGQSVHVGDPIAQVGLSGLTELPHLHFQVNHGKDVVDPFVGLDRTAACGIGPRPLWTPEALARLTPYRPVVLRLSGFAEQQTDVRAARDGAFADGAFRVCAPKLIFWSEIIGGKAGDRIVLMVDGPDGRPVLKQAVTIDRNHAQFFLQVPANKPGGGWPIGSYRGTVELTRGHDVHRARTTGHAVADGC
;
A
#
# COMPACT_ATOMS: atom_id res chain seq x y z
N MET A 1 24.37 73.00 61.12
CA MET A 1 23.82 72.63 59.86
C MET A 1 24.17 71.16 59.61
N LYS A 2 23.19 70.20 59.79
CA LYS A 2 23.37 68.78 59.57
C LYS A 2 22.53 68.39 58.36
N ARG A 3 23.13 68.04 57.20
CA ARG A 3 22.47 67.52 56.00
C ARG A 3 22.22 65.99 56.16
N ARG A 4 20.96 65.61 56.10
CA ARG A 4 20.54 64.20 56.03
C ARG A 4 20.56 63.78 54.60
N PHE A 5 21.31 62.73 54.24
CA PHE A 5 21.25 62.04 53.00
C PHE A 5 20.19 60.88 53.09
N SER A 6 19.14 60.95 52.31
CA SER A 6 18.20 59.83 52.18
C SER A 6 18.67 58.95 51.07
N LEU A 7 18.96 57.67 51.35
CA LEU A 7 19.16 56.65 50.35
C LEU A 7 17.79 56.11 49.89
N LEU A 8 17.50 56.27 48.61
CA LEU A 8 16.40 55.61 47.96
C LEU A 8 16.85 54.19 47.49
N LEU A 9 16.30 53.18 48.14
CA LEU A 9 16.49 51.77 47.77
C LEU A 9 15.51 51.44 46.58
N GLY A 10 16.03 51.35 45.37
CA GLY A 10 15.22 50.90 44.18
C GLY A 10 15.07 49.39 44.22
N ALA A 11 13.84 48.88 44.38
CA ALA A 11 13.51 47.47 44.23
C ALA A 11 13.48 47.10 42.75
N LEU A 12 14.43 46.30 42.29
CA LEU A 12 14.42 45.66 40.99
C LEU A 12 13.38 44.53 40.99
N LEU A 13 12.23 44.73 40.36
CA LEU A 13 11.28 43.66 40.04
C LEU A 13 11.85 42.80 38.93
N SER A 14 12.31 41.62 39.23
CA SER A 14 12.67 40.59 38.24
C SER A 14 11.40 39.99 37.63
N VAL A 15 11.10 40.35 36.39
CA VAL A 15 10.03 39.73 35.60
C VAL A 15 10.56 38.38 35.13
N SER A 16 10.09 37.28 35.73
CA SER A 16 10.34 35.93 35.25
C SER A 16 9.50 35.69 34.00
N VAL A 17 10.13 35.66 32.82
CA VAL A 17 9.50 35.21 31.57
C VAL A 17 9.32 33.70 31.69
N PRO A 18 8.08 33.16 31.56
CA PRO A 18 7.89 31.71 31.55
C PRO A 18 8.64 31.09 30.37
N PRO A 19 9.21 29.87 30.50
CA PRO A 19 9.84 29.20 29.39
C PRO A 19 8.83 29.03 28.27
N ALA A 20 9.23 29.37 27.03
CA ALA A 20 8.42 29.12 25.85
C ALA A 20 8.15 27.62 25.78
N VAL A 21 6.87 27.23 25.77
CA VAL A 21 6.47 25.84 25.52
C VAL A 21 6.89 25.56 24.07
N GLN A 22 7.96 24.81 23.93
CA GLN A 22 8.42 24.35 22.61
C GLN A 22 7.39 23.35 22.10
N ALA A 23 6.78 23.62 20.95
CA ALA A 23 5.88 22.67 20.32
C ALA A 23 6.63 21.34 20.12
N ALA A 24 6.01 20.23 20.53
CA ALA A 24 6.62 18.93 20.34
C ALA A 24 6.88 18.67 18.85
N GLU A 25 7.99 18.03 18.55
CA GLU A 25 8.28 17.66 17.16
C GLU A 25 7.24 16.66 16.65
N PRO A 26 6.85 16.74 15.36
CA PRO A 26 5.97 15.76 14.75
C PRO A 26 6.52 14.33 14.90
N PRO A 27 5.65 13.33 15.09
CA PRO A 27 6.09 11.93 15.18
C PRO A 27 6.75 11.47 13.88
N ARG A 28 7.72 10.56 14.02
CA ARG A 28 8.35 9.87 12.89
C ARG A 28 7.82 8.45 12.83
N PHE A 29 7.35 8.02 11.66
CA PHE A 29 6.73 6.71 11.46
C PHE A 29 7.70 5.71 10.83
N ALA A 30 7.90 4.58 11.49
CA ALA A 30 8.48 3.40 10.89
C ALA A 30 7.47 2.75 9.93
N LEU A 31 7.94 1.86 9.06
CA LEU A 31 7.05 1.11 8.16
C LEU A 31 6.07 0.25 8.97
N PRO A 32 4.75 0.46 8.83
CA PRO A 32 3.75 -0.13 9.72
C PRO A 32 3.34 -1.57 9.32
N ILE A 33 4.13 -2.26 8.51
CA ILE A 33 3.79 -3.58 7.99
C ILE A 33 5.02 -4.47 7.84
N ASP A 34 4.88 -5.76 8.18
CA ASP A 34 5.93 -6.76 8.07
C ASP A 34 5.94 -7.40 6.68
N CYS A 35 6.31 -6.63 5.68
CA CYS A 35 6.55 -7.18 4.35
C CYS A 35 7.64 -6.40 3.60
N PRO A 36 8.42 -7.06 2.75
CA PRO A 36 9.38 -6.38 1.87
C PRO A 36 8.64 -5.69 0.72
N VAL A 37 8.57 -4.34 0.79
CA VAL A 37 7.92 -3.50 -0.22
C VAL A 37 8.62 -3.66 -1.58
N GLY A 38 7.82 -3.84 -2.62
CA GLY A 38 8.30 -4.11 -3.98
C GLY A 38 8.61 -5.57 -4.27
N ASN A 39 8.31 -6.48 -3.32
CA ASN A 39 8.45 -7.91 -3.49
C ASN A 39 7.19 -8.66 -3.00
N ALA A 40 6.92 -8.63 -1.69
CA ALA A 40 5.76 -9.29 -1.08
C ALA A 40 4.59 -8.32 -0.84
N CYS A 41 4.83 -7.03 -0.89
CA CYS A 41 3.80 -6.00 -0.91
C CYS A 41 4.21 -4.80 -1.76
N ASP A 42 3.21 -4.02 -2.17
CA ASP A 42 3.40 -2.85 -3.03
C ASP A 42 2.61 -1.66 -2.47
N VAL A 43 3.16 -0.46 -2.66
CA VAL A 43 2.40 0.78 -2.50
C VAL A 43 1.43 0.88 -3.67
N VAL A 44 0.14 0.81 -3.40
CA VAL A 44 -0.91 0.78 -4.44
C VAL A 44 -1.77 2.03 -4.49
N LYS A 45 -1.79 2.85 -3.43
CA LYS A 45 -2.37 4.19 -3.41
C LYS A 45 -1.61 5.09 -2.45
N LEU A 46 -1.66 6.38 -2.70
CA LEU A 46 -1.07 7.45 -1.90
C LEU A 46 -2.12 8.48 -1.48
N VAL A 47 -1.75 9.37 -0.57
CA VAL A 47 -2.63 10.48 -0.17
C VAL A 47 -2.88 11.38 -1.39
N ASP A 48 -4.15 11.71 -1.60
CA ASP A 48 -4.54 12.71 -2.60
C ASP A 48 -4.31 14.12 -2.04
N LEU A 49 -3.44 14.86 -2.66
CA LEU A 49 -3.09 16.24 -2.30
C LEU A 49 -3.84 17.28 -3.11
N ASP A 50 -4.66 16.87 -4.10
CA ASP A 50 -5.49 17.79 -4.87
C ASP A 50 -6.75 18.15 -4.05
N PRO A 51 -6.99 19.42 -3.72
CA PRO A 51 -8.20 19.81 -3.01
C PRO A 51 -9.46 19.82 -3.91
N GLY A 52 -9.29 19.61 -5.21
CA GLY A 52 -10.35 19.62 -6.23
C GLY A 52 -10.75 18.20 -6.67
N PRO A 53 -11.34 18.03 -7.84
CA PRO A 53 -11.74 16.73 -8.38
C PRO A 53 -10.59 15.98 -9.07
N GLY A 54 -9.38 16.55 -9.09
CA GLY A 54 -8.20 15.93 -9.64
C GLY A 54 -7.62 14.85 -8.71
N LEU A 55 -6.51 14.29 -9.14
CA LEU A 55 -5.71 13.33 -8.36
C LEU A 55 -4.27 13.80 -8.39
N LYS A 56 -3.67 13.97 -7.23
CA LYS A 56 -2.28 14.42 -7.14
C LYS A 56 -1.62 13.83 -5.90
N ASP A 57 -0.67 12.94 -6.11
CA ASP A 57 0.17 12.42 -5.02
C ASP A 57 1.38 13.33 -4.75
N TYR A 58 2.20 12.93 -3.75
CA TYR A 58 3.38 13.70 -3.34
C TYR A 58 4.40 13.91 -4.48
N ASN A 59 4.44 13.05 -5.47
CA ASN A 59 5.35 13.15 -6.63
C ASN A 59 4.69 13.85 -7.84
N CYS A 60 3.56 14.54 -7.63
CA CYS A 60 2.73 15.15 -8.65
C CYS A 60 2.19 14.16 -9.70
N GLY A 61 2.21 12.87 -9.39
CA GLY A 61 1.57 11.84 -10.15
C GLY A 61 0.09 11.72 -9.76
N ASP A 62 -0.60 10.89 -10.50
CA ASP A 62 -1.95 10.43 -10.19
C ASP A 62 -1.90 8.95 -9.80
N LEU A 63 -0.88 8.59 -8.96
CA LEU A 63 -0.63 7.21 -8.67
C LEU A 63 -1.92 6.50 -8.36
N LEU A 64 -2.25 5.59 -9.26
CA LEU A 64 -3.16 4.52 -9.00
C LEU A 64 -4.60 4.87 -9.10
N GLY A 65 -4.81 5.75 -9.94
CA GLY A 65 -6.07 5.94 -10.58
C GLY A 65 -7.23 5.76 -9.67
N GLY A 66 -7.65 6.76 -8.96
CA GLY A 66 -8.92 6.50 -8.78
C GLY A 66 -9.71 6.86 -7.59
N GLU A 67 -9.16 7.36 -6.59
CA GLU A 67 -9.98 7.75 -5.45
C GLU A 67 -9.65 9.19 -5.06
N ASN A 68 -10.44 10.12 -5.61
CA ASN A 68 -10.40 11.51 -5.17
C ASN A 68 -10.65 11.56 -3.65
N GLY A 69 -9.77 12.25 -2.94
CA GLY A 69 -9.81 12.37 -1.49
C GLY A 69 -9.24 11.17 -0.73
N HIS A 70 -8.45 10.30 -1.36
CA HIS A 70 -7.77 9.22 -0.66
C HIS A 70 -6.84 9.77 0.43
N SER A 71 -6.96 9.24 1.66
CA SER A 71 -6.41 9.87 2.85
C SER A 71 -5.19 9.15 3.45
N GLY A 72 -4.68 8.10 2.79
CA GLY A 72 -3.58 7.32 3.35
C GLY A 72 -2.60 6.75 2.32
N THR A 73 -1.68 5.96 2.81
CA THR A 73 -0.80 5.12 1.99
C THR A 73 -1.31 3.68 2.06
N ASP A 74 -1.71 3.12 0.91
CA ASP A 74 -2.16 1.74 0.83
C ASP A 74 -1.01 0.81 0.48
N LEU A 75 -0.75 -0.12 1.38
CA LEU A 75 0.27 -1.16 1.26
C LEU A 75 -0.41 -2.51 1.00
N ALA A 76 -0.56 -2.89 -0.27
CA ALA A 76 -1.21 -4.12 -0.67
C ALA A 76 -0.27 -5.31 -0.49
N ILE A 77 -0.75 -6.36 0.15
CA ILE A 77 -0.08 -7.66 0.18
C ILE A 77 -0.48 -8.48 -1.06
N ARG A 78 0.24 -9.55 -1.33
CA ARG A 78 0.11 -10.28 -2.58
C ARG A 78 -1.32 -10.74 -2.89
N ASP A 79 -1.94 -11.49 -2.01
CA ASP A 79 -3.25 -12.13 -2.24
C ASP A 79 -3.91 -12.56 -0.91
N LEU A 80 -5.11 -13.15 -0.98
CA LEU A 80 -5.81 -13.68 0.20
C LEU A 80 -5.12 -14.89 0.83
N ARG A 81 -4.28 -15.61 0.09
CA ARG A 81 -3.47 -16.68 0.69
C ARG A 81 -2.45 -16.07 1.65
N ALA A 82 -1.70 -15.06 1.21
CA ALA A 82 -0.79 -14.31 2.08
C ALA A 82 -1.51 -13.68 3.29
N MET A 83 -2.74 -13.17 3.09
CA MET A 83 -3.57 -12.69 4.19
C MET A 83 -3.90 -13.81 5.21
N ARG A 84 -4.26 -15.00 4.73
CA ARG A 84 -4.57 -16.15 5.61
C ARG A 84 -3.34 -16.66 6.35
N GLU A 85 -2.17 -16.65 5.72
CA GLU A 85 -0.87 -16.97 6.33
C GLU A 85 -0.48 -15.95 7.40
N GLY A 86 -0.95 -14.71 7.25
CA GLY A 86 -0.82 -13.62 8.20
C GLY A 86 0.34 -12.68 7.89
N VAL A 87 0.03 -11.41 7.67
CA VAL A 87 1.00 -10.32 7.55
C VAL A 87 0.78 -9.34 8.69
N THR A 88 1.79 -9.18 9.53
CA THR A 88 1.68 -8.38 10.75
C THR A 88 1.64 -6.88 10.44
N VAL A 89 0.67 -6.19 11.05
CA VAL A 89 0.61 -4.73 11.14
C VAL A 89 1.24 -4.30 12.46
N ARG A 90 2.11 -3.29 12.39
CA ARG A 90 2.88 -2.78 13.53
C ARG A 90 2.55 -1.33 13.83
N ALA A 91 2.69 -0.92 15.07
CA ALA A 91 2.64 0.49 15.45
C ALA A 91 3.76 1.25 14.74
N GLY A 92 3.43 2.28 13.97
CA GLY A 92 4.40 3.08 13.23
C GLY A 92 5.23 4.02 14.12
N ALA A 93 4.71 4.39 15.28
CA ALA A 93 5.37 5.24 16.27
C ALA A 93 4.85 4.92 17.67
N ASP A 94 5.56 5.38 18.70
CA ASP A 94 5.12 5.29 20.10
C ASP A 94 3.82 6.07 20.30
N GLY A 95 2.93 5.56 21.16
CA GLY A 95 1.68 6.25 21.44
C GLY A 95 0.73 5.49 22.34
N THR A 96 -0.50 5.99 22.40
CA THR A 96 -1.60 5.35 23.14
C THR A 96 -2.72 4.99 22.21
N VAL A 97 -3.22 3.77 22.27
CA VAL A 97 -4.38 3.31 21.49
C VAL A 97 -5.62 4.11 21.91
N LEU A 98 -6.23 4.80 20.97
CA LEU A 98 -7.41 5.60 21.21
C LEU A 98 -8.70 4.81 20.94
N ARG A 99 -8.73 4.03 19.88
CA ARG A 99 -9.91 3.28 19.43
C ARG A 99 -9.50 2.02 18.68
N THR A 100 -10.38 0.99 18.73
CA THR A 100 -10.24 -0.23 17.95
C THR A 100 -11.59 -0.66 17.39
N ARG A 101 -11.59 -1.41 16.28
CA ARG A 101 -12.70 -2.21 15.74
C ARG A 101 -12.12 -3.52 15.23
N ASP A 102 -12.82 -4.64 15.48
CA ASP A 102 -12.32 -5.98 15.13
C ASP A 102 -13.40 -7.00 14.78
N ASP A 103 -14.63 -6.54 14.48
CA ASP A 103 -15.83 -7.38 14.32
C ASP A 103 -16.31 -7.52 12.86
N MET A 104 -15.72 -6.78 11.91
CA MET A 104 -16.13 -6.84 10.51
C MET A 104 -15.46 -8.00 9.77
N ALA A 105 -16.27 -8.71 8.96
CA ALA A 105 -15.78 -9.82 8.14
C ALA A 105 -14.81 -9.34 7.03
N ASP A 106 -13.83 -10.23 6.70
CA ASP A 106 -12.86 -10.01 5.62
C ASP A 106 -13.45 -10.35 4.25
N THR A 107 -14.49 -9.65 3.86
CA THR A 107 -15.19 -9.86 2.59
C THR A 107 -15.04 -8.69 1.61
N GLY A 108 -14.61 -7.54 2.10
CA GLY A 108 -14.53 -6.33 1.29
C GLY A 108 -15.84 -6.04 0.57
N ILE A 109 -15.74 -5.53 -0.65
CA ILE A 109 -16.90 -5.27 -1.53
C ILE A 109 -17.57 -6.54 -2.10
N TYR A 110 -17.00 -7.70 -1.86
CA TYR A 110 -17.53 -8.99 -2.36
C TYR A 110 -18.48 -9.66 -1.37
N GLY A 111 -18.64 -9.06 -0.19
CA GLY A 111 -19.57 -9.51 0.84
C GLY A 111 -21.04 -9.20 0.53
N PRO A 112 -21.94 -9.58 1.42
CA PRO A 112 -23.39 -9.36 1.24
C PRO A 112 -23.82 -7.90 1.47
N GLU A 113 -22.95 -7.08 2.06
CA GLU A 113 -23.28 -5.67 2.38
C GLU A 113 -23.24 -4.81 1.11
N SER A 114 -24.16 -3.85 1.01
CA SER A 114 -24.13 -2.89 -0.09
C SER A 114 -22.92 -1.97 0.00
N ARG A 115 -22.47 -1.46 -1.15
CA ARG A 115 -21.34 -0.49 -1.20
C ARG A 115 -21.65 0.77 -0.35
N GLU A 116 -22.90 1.19 -0.29
CA GLU A 116 -23.33 2.33 0.52
C GLU A 116 -23.18 2.04 2.03
N THR A 117 -23.61 0.86 2.48
CA THR A 117 -23.43 0.41 3.88
C THR A 117 -21.95 0.31 4.24
N LEU A 118 -21.14 -0.25 3.33
CA LEU A 118 -19.69 -0.33 3.52
C LEU A 118 -19.04 1.05 3.59
N SER A 119 -19.48 2.03 2.78
CA SER A 119 -18.91 3.40 2.78
C SER A 119 -19.00 4.06 4.15
N ALA A 120 -20.09 3.86 4.89
CA ALA A 120 -20.26 4.40 6.25
C ALA A 120 -19.24 3.84 7.27
N ARG A 121 -18.66 2.68 6.96
CA ARG A 121 -17.65 1.99 7.78
C ARG A 121 -16.41 1.64 6.96
N GLY A 122 -16.05 2.49 6.00
CA GLY A 122 -15.08 2.22 4.95
C GLY A 122 -13.74 1.68 5.43
N CYS A 123 -13.24 2.18 6.55
CA CYS A 123 -12.00 1.71 7.19
C CYS A 123 -12.03 0.23 7.68
N GLY A 124 -13.23 -0.38 7.82
CA GLY A 124 -13.32 -1.77 8.30
C GLY A 124 -12.84 -1.93 9.74
N ASN A 125 -12.19 -3.06 10.04
CA ASN A 125 -11.48 -3.24 11.30
C ASN A 125 -10.29 -2.31 11.37
N ALA A 126 -10.05 -1.71 12.53
CA ALA A 126 -9.12 -0.61 12.65
C ALA A 126 -8.48 -0.50 14.02
N VAL A 127 -7.30 0.11 14.04
CA VAL A 127 -6.64 0.63 15.23
C VAL A 127 -6.33 2.11 14.98
N VAL A 128 -6.57 2.96 15.99
CA VAL A 128 -6.18 4.37 15.99
C VAL A 128 -5.26 4.61 17.18
N ILE A 129 -4.07 5.15 16.92
CA ILE A 129 -3.05 5.46 17.93
C ILE A 129 -2.85 6.97 17.97
N GLY A 130 -2.91 7.54 19.18
CA GLY A 130 -2.58 8.94 19.46
C GLY A 130 -1.13 9.08 19.85
N HIS A 131 -0.46 10.11 19.30
CA HIS A 131 0.97 10.37 19.50
C HIS A 131 1.24 11.69 20.25
N GLY A 132 0.21 12.27 20.87
CA GLY A 132 0.27 13.60 21.51
C GLY A 132 0.02 14.74 20.52
N ASP A 133 -0.24 15.94 21.05
CA ASP A 133 -0.42 17.21 20.30
C ASP A 133 -1.33 17.12 19.07
N GLY A 134 -2.37 16.29 19.13
CA GLY A 134 -3.33 16.11 18.04
C GLY A 134 -2.88 15.16 16.93
N TRP A 135 -1.69 14.57 17.02
CA TRP A 135 -1.21 13.57 16.07
C TRP A 135 -1.86 12.23 16.29
N GLN A 136 -2.29 11.60 15.20
CA GLN A 136 -2.87 10.25 15.18
C GLN A 136 -2.40 9.48 13.97
N SER A 137 -2.21 8.17 14.15
CA SER A 137 -2.12 7.20 13.04
C SER A 137 -3.32 6.28 13.04
N VAL A 138 -3.83 5.96 11.85
CA VAL A 138 -5.00 5.11 11.62
C VAL A 138 -4.58 3.94 10.75
N TYR A 139 -4.94 2.75 11.18
CA TYR A 139 -4.67 1.48 10.51
C TYR A 139 -5.98 0.83 10.15
N CYS A 140 -6.30 0.72 8.85
CA CYS A 140 -7.57 0.23 8.37
C CYS A 140 -7.45 -1.12 7.64
N HIS A 141 -8.62 -1.70 7.34
CA HIS A 141 -8.81 -2.96 6.63
C HIS A 141 -8.15 -4.16 7.32
N LEU A 142 -8.06 -4.10 8.66
CA LEU A 142 -7.44 -5.14 9.46
C LEU A 142 -8.25 -6.43 9.41
N ARG A 143 -7.59 -7.56 9.58
CA ARG A 143 -8.21 -8.88 9.59
C ARG A 143 -9.11 -9.03 10.81
N GLN A 144 -10.29 -9.59 10.61
CA GLN A 144 -11.25 -9.88 11.67
C GLN A 144 -10.62 -10.76 12.76
N GLY A 145 -10.80 -10.36 14.02
CA GLY A 145 -10.28 -11.09 15.19
C GLY A 145 -8.77 -11.01 15.36
N SER A 146 -8.08 -10.09 14.66
CA SER A 146 -6.60 -10.00 14.71
C SER A 146 -6.05 -8.86 15.55
N VAL A 147 -6.90 -7.95 16.01
CA VAL A 147 -6.47 -6.80 16.81
C VAL A 147 -5.97 -7.29 18.18
N ARG A 148 -4.75 -6.88 18.55
CA ARG A 148 -4.04 -7.35 19.74
C ARG A 148 -3.91 -6.31 20.84
N VAL A 149 -4.44 -5.11 20.60
CA VAL A 149 -4.34 -3.96 21.51
C VAL A 149 -5.70 -3.42 21.86
N ALA A 150 -5.81 -2.74 23.01
CA ALA A 150 -7.06 -2.19 23.52
C ALA A 150 -6.98 -0.67 23.74
N PRO A 151 -8.08 0.08 23.67
CA PRO A 151 -8.12 1.49 24.03
C PRO A 151 -7.50 1.78 25.40
N GLY A 152 -6.65 2.81 25.48
CA GLY A 152 -5.87 3.18 26.66
C GLY A 152 -4.53 2.46 26.79
N GLN A 153 -4.25 1.44 26.00
CA GLN A 153 -2.97 0.73 26.03
C GLN A 153 -1.86 1.59 25.38
N SER A 154 -0.71 1.70 26.04
CA SER A 154 0.50 2.25 25.44
C SER A 154 1.15 1.23 24.51
N VAL A 155 1.65 1.70 23.39
CA VAL A 155 2.39 0.91 22.39
C VAL A 155 3.68 1.60 22.01
N HIS A 156 4.68 0.80 21.68
CA HIS A 156 5.96 1.28 21.15
C HIS A 156 6.06 1.04 19.65
N VAL A 157 6.86 1.85 18.98
CA VAL A 157 7.17 1.65 17.56
C VAL A 157 7.60 0.20 17.30
N GLY A 158 6.98 -0.44 16.30
CA GLY A 158 7.26 -1.83 15.96
C GLY A 158 6.43 -2.88 16.71
N ASP A 159 5.65 -2.51 17.73
CA ASP A 159 4.76 -3.46 18.41
C ASP A 159 3.72 -4.06 17.44
N PRO A 160 3.47 -5.38 17.46
CA PRO A 160 2.45 -5.99 16.65
C PRO A 160 1.05 -5.62 17.17
N ILE A 161 0.27 -4.91 16.34
CA ILE A 161 -1.06 -4.42 16.74
C ILE A 161 -2.22 -5.18 16.09
N ALA A 162 -2.02 -5.77 14.90
CA ALA A 162 -3.02 -6.55 14.17
C ALA A 162 -2.39 -7.33 13.00
N GLN A 163 -3.25 -7.85 12.11
CA GLN A 163 -2.86 -8.41 10.81
C GLN A 163 -3.58 -7.70 9.67
N VAL A 164 -2.98 -7.69 8.48
CA VAL A 164 -3.62 -7.22 7.25
C VAL A 164 -4.83 -8.08 6.93
N GLY A 165 -5.93 -7.43 6.56
CA GLY A 165 -7.19 -8.08 6.23
C GLY A 165 -7.83 -7.57 4.95
N LEU A 166 -9.15 -7.79 4.85
CA LEU A 166 -10.01 -7.37 3.73
C LEU A 166 -11.34 -6.81 4.25
N SER A 167 -11.38 -6.24 5.44
CA SER A 167 -12.60 -5.70 6.05
C SER A 167 -12.90 -4.27 5.56
N GLY A 168 -14.16 -3.91 5.46
CA GLY A 168 -14.59 -2.58 5.03
C GLY A 168 -14.68 -2.39 3.53
N LEU A 169 -14.51 -1.15 3.06
CA LEU A 169 -14.65 -0.80 1.64
C LEU A 169 -13.32 -1.02 0.89
N THR A 170 -13.03 -2.24 0.54
CA THR A 170 -11.81 -2.61 -0.16
C THR A 170 -12.03 -3.76 -1.15
N GLU A 171 -11.20 -3.83 -2.19
CA GLU A 171 -11.25 -4.86 -3.25
C GLU A 171 -10.10 -5.88 -3.15
N LEU A 172 -9.08 -5.59 -2.36
CA LEU A 172 -7.87 -6.42 -2.23
C LEU A 172 -7.28 -6.30 -0.82
N PRO A 173 -6.57 -7.33 -0.34
CA PRO A 173 -5.99 -7.30 0.99
C PRO A 173 -4.84 -6.29 1.04
N HIS A 174 -4.98 -5.28 1.90
CA HIS A 174 -3.99 -4.23 2.10
C HIS A 174 -4.09 -3.60 3.49
N LEU A 175 -3.04 -2.92 3.91
CA LEU A 175 -3.06 -1.97 5.01
C LEU A 175 -3.25 -0.57 4.44
N HIS A 176 -4.32 0.11 4.82
CA HIS A 176 -4.43 1.57 4.67
C HIS A 176 -3.84 2.23 5.90
N PHE A 177 -2.76 2.99 5.72
CA PHE A 177 -2.08 3.74 6.77
C PHE A 177 -2.29 5.23 6.57
N GLN A 178 -2.97 5.89 7.53
CA GLN A 178 -3.29 7.31 7.47
C GLN A 178 -2.67 8.04 8.67
N VAL A 179 -2.17 9.24 8.45
CA VAL A 179 -1.70 10.15 9.50
C VAL A 179 -2.58 11.38 9.53
N ASN A 180 -3.01 11.77 10.74
CA ASN A 180 -3.77 12.99 10.96
C ASN A 180 -3.06 13.91 11.95
N HIS A 181 -3.25 15.22 11.77
CA HIS A 181 -2.94 16.23 12.77
C HIS A 181 -4.18 17.08 13.02
N GLY A 182 -4.80 16.91 14.17
CA GLY A 182 -6.13 17.45 14.44
C GLY A 182 -7.19 16.84 13.52
N LYS A 183 -7.75 17.66 12.63
CA LYS A 183 -8.75 17.24 11.62
C LYS A 183 -8.15 17.02 10.24
N ASP A 184 -6.91 17.42 10.05
CA ASP A 184 -6.28 17.41 8.74
C ASP A 184 -5.54 16.10 8.50
N VAL A 185 -5.71 15.56 7.29
CA VAL A 185 -4.88 14.47 6.77
C VAL A 185 -3.51 15.03 6.43
N VAL A 186 -2.46 14.35 6.87
CA VAL A 186 -1.06 14.70 6.56
C VAL A 186 -0.43 13.58 5.78
N ASP A 187 0.07 13.90 4.58
CA ASP A 187 0.86 12.93 3.80
C ASP A 187 2.23 12.72 4.46
N PRO A 188 2.57 11.49 4.88
CA PRO A 188 3.86 11.22 5.52
C PRO A 188 5.08 11.46 4.64
N PHE A 189 4.94 11.50 3.32
CA PHE A 189 6.02 11.86 2.39
C PHE A 189 6.29 13.37 2.36
N VAL A 190 5.25 14.18 2.57
CA VAL A 190 5.34 15.65 2.52
C VAL A 190 5.54 16.27 3.89
N GLY A 191 4.86 15.75 4.92
CA GLY A 191 4.80 16.36 6.24
C GLY A 191 3.88 17.57 6.28
N LEU A 192 4.08 18.46 7.25
CA LEU A 192 3.28 19.68 7.41
C LEU A 192 3.59 20.76 6.37
N ASP A 193 4.78 20.74 5.82
CA ASP A 193 5.24 21.74 4.85
C ASP A 193 4.76 21.37 3.44
N ARG A 194 3.50 21.67 3.14
CA ARG A 194 2.95 21.52 1.80
C ARG A 194 3.60 22.53 0.86
N THR A 195 4.73 22.18 0.28
CA THR A 195 5.29 22.95 -0.83
C THR A 195 4.57 22.58 -2.13
N ALA A 196 4.46 23.52 -3.06
CA ALA A 196 3.92 23.26 -4.40
C ALA A 196 4.86 22.35 -5.24
N ALA A 197 6.04 22.03 -4.73
CA ALA A 197 7.03 21.21 -5.40
C ALA A 197 6.65 19.72 -5.33
N CYS A 198 6.90 19.00 -6.43
CA CYS A 198 6.75 17.56 -6.47
C CYS A 198 7.93 16.88 -5.74
N GLY A 199 7.65 15.75 -5.13
CA GLY A 199 8.65 14.96 -4.42
C GLY A 199 8.48 14.95 -2.92
N ILE A 200 9.44 14.34 -2.24
CA ILE A 200 9.47 14.24 -0.79
C ILE A 200 9.63 15.64 -0.20
N GLY A 201 8.81 15.98 0.78
CA GLY A 201 8.87 17.25 1.48
C GLY A 201 10.16 17.44 2.30
N PRO A 202 10.46 18.65 2.75
CA PRO A 202 11.67 18.94 3.50
C PRO A 202 11.71 18.27 4.89
N ARG A 203 10.54 17.98 5.46
CA ARG A 203 10.38 17.31 6.76
C ARG A 203 9.33 16.18 6.65
N PRO A 204 9.63 15.09 5.92
CA PRO A 204 8.72 13.96 5.81
C PRO A 204 8.51 13.31 7.18
N LEU A 205 7.37 12.66 7.39
CA LEU A 205 7.07 11.98 8.66
C LEU A 205 7.53 10.52 8.68
N TRP A 206 7.90 9.94 7.54
CA TRP A 206 8.55 8.64 7.51
C TRP A 206 9.94 8.69 8.13
N THR A 207 10.34 7.64 8.88
CA THR A 207 11.75 7.48 9.27
C THR A 207 12.61 7.29 8.01
N PRO A 208 13.92 7.58 8.06
CA PRO A 208 14.82 7.36 6.92
C PRO A 208 14.76 5.91 6.40
N GLU A 209 14.66 4.92 7.31
CA GLU A 209 14.59 3.49 6.98
C GLU A 209 13.27 3.13 6.28
N ALA A 210 12.13 3.67 6.76
CA ALA A 210 10.84 3.48 6.13
C ALA A 210 10.84 4.13 4.74
N LEU A 211 11.32 5.36 4.64
CA LEU A 211 11.40 6.09 3.39
C LEU A 211 12.26 5.36 2.33
N ALA A 212 13.41 4.83 2.73
CA ALA A 212 14.28 4.05 1.85
C ALA A 212 13.58 2.78 1.30
N ARG A 213 12.65 2.18 2.06
CA ARG A 213 11.86 1.01 1.62
C ARG A 213 10.66 1.39 0.75
N LEU A 214 10.12 2.60 0.91
CA LEU A 214 8.98 3.13 0.16
C LEU A 214 9.38 3.83 -1.14
N THR A 215 10.66 4.10 -1.32
CA THR A 215 11.23 4.72 -2.53
C THR A 215 12.08 3.72 -3.32
N PRO A 216 12.32 3.95 -4.63
CA PRO A 216 11.85 5.07 -5.43
C PRO A 216 10.33 5.02 -5.70
N TYR A 217 9.76 6.20 -6.02
CA TYR A 217 8.38 6.33 -6.47
C TYR A 217 8.11 5.44 -7.69
N ARG A 218 6.99 4.72 -7.67
CA ARG A 218 6.60 3.83 -8.77
C ARG A 218 5.26 4.29 -9.35
N PRO A 219 5.26 4.90 -10.54
CA PRO A 219 4.03 5.43 -11.16
C PRO A 219 3.12 4.33 -11.73
N VAL A 220 3.57 3.09 -11.73
CA VAL A 220 2.82 1.91 -12.13
C VAL A 220 3.32 0.69 -11.35
N VAL A 221 2.42 -0.19 -10.97
CA VAL A 221 2.75 -1.42 -10.25
C VAL A 221 2.33 -2.64 -11.06
N LEU A 222 3.29 -3.47 -11.44
CA LEU A 222 3.07 -4.81 -11.99
C LEU A 222 2.84 -5.76 -10.81
N ARG A 223 1.61 -5.75 -10.26
CA ARG A 223 1.30 -6.28 -8.92
C ARG A 223 1.33 -7.81 -8.85
N LEU A 224 0.56 -8.45 -9.72
CA LEU A 224 0.48 -9.91 -9.77
C LEU A 224 0.70 -10.38 -11.20
N SER A 225 1.29 -11.56 -11.33
CA SER A 225 1.32 -12.31 -12.58
C SER A 225 1.39 -13.80 -12.29
N GLY A 226 0.87 -14.62 -13.19
CA GLY A 226 0.83 -16.06 -12.99
C GLY A 226 0.33 -16.82 -14.20
N PHE A 227 0.20 -18.12 -13.99
CA PHE A 227 -0.22 -19.08 -15.00
C PHE A 227 -1.56 -19.68 -14.62
N ALA A 228 -2.39 -19.99 -15.65
CA ALA A 228 -3.65 -20.69 -15.51
C ALA A 228 -3.88 -21.61 -16.71
N GLU A 229 -4.72 -22.64 -16.56
CA GLU A 229 -5.05 -23.57 -17.64
C GLU A 229 -6.29 -23.15 -18.45
N GLN A 230 -7.01 -22.16 -17.97
CA GLN A 230 -8.22 -21.60 -18.56
C GLN A 230 -8.30 -20.10 -18.32
N GLN A 231 -9.24 -19.43 -19.00
CA GLN A 231 -9.52 -18.04 -18.73
C GLN A 231 -9.82 -17.83 -17.22
N THR A 232 -9.30 -16.76 -16.69
CA THR A 232 -9.41 -16.39 -15.29
C THR A 232 -9.77 -14.92 -15.16
N ASP A 233 -9.92 -14.45 -13.94
CA ASP A 233 -10.21 -13.05 -13.63
C ASP A 233 -9.36 -12.53 -12.46
N VAL A 234 -9.43 -11.25 -12.24
CA VAL A 234 -8.67 -10.57 -11.20
C VAL A 234 -9.04 -11.06 -9.79
N ARG A 235 -10.30 -11.49 -9.57
CA ARG A 235 -10.75 -12.01 -8.28
C ARG A 235 -10.07 -13.33 -7.96
N ALA A 236 -10.10 -14.30 -8.89
CA ALA A 236 -9.43 -15.58 -8.73
C ALA A 236 -7.91 -15.40 -8.49
N ALA A 237 -7.28 -14.45 -9.20
CA ALA A 237 -5.88 -14.11 -8.99
C ALA A 237 -5.62 -13.58 -7.57
N ARG A 238 -6.47 -12.66 -7.09
CA ARG A 238 -6.39 -12.07 -5.74
C ARG A 238 -6.75 -13.05 -4.64
N ASP A 239 -7.58 -14.06 -4.92
CA ASP A 239 -7.90 -15.15 -3.99
C ASP A 239 -6.71 -16.11 -3.79
N GLY A 240 -5.66 -15.98 -4.59
CA GLY A 240 -4.48 -16.84 -4.53
C GLY A 240 -4.64 -18.19 -5.24
N ALA A 241 -5.64 -18.33 -6.12
CA ALA A 241 -5.93 -19.56 -6.85
C ALA A 241 -4.75 -20.07 -7.69
N PHE A 242 -3.85 -19.19 -8.09
CA PHE A 242 -2.68 -19.48 -8.94
C PHE A 242 -1.35 -19.26 -8.24
N ALA A 243 -1.35 -19.18 -6.90
CA ALA A 243 -0.16 -18.83 -6.12
C ALA A 243 0.98 -19.86 -6.27
N ASP A 244 0.64 -21.13 -6.53
CA ASP A 244 1.63 -22.20 -6.69
C ASP A 244 2.29 -22.22 -8.07
N GLY A 245 1.74 -21.48 -9.04
CA GLY A 245 2.26 -21.41 -10.41
C GLY A 245 2.22 -22.73 -11.18
N ALA A 246 1.57 -23.77 -10.64
CA ALA A 246 1.51 -25.09 -11.26
C ALA A 246 0.44 -25.16 -12.37
N PHE A 247 0.74 -25.88 -13.45
CA PHE A 247 -0.21 -26.23 -14.50
C PHE A 247 0.13 -27.62 -15.09
N ARG A 248 -0.87 -28.33 -15.62
CA ARG A 248 -0.69 -29.68 -16.10
C ARG A 248 -0.04 -29.73 -17.50
N VAL A 249 0.80 -30.70 -17.73
CA VAL A 249 1.42 -30.91 -19.06
C VAL A 249 0.39 -31.20 -20.16
N CYS A 250 -0.79 -31.71 -19.81
CA CYS A 250 -1.90 -31.98 -20.72
C CYS A 250 -2.88 -30.80 -20.86
N ALA A 251 -2.71 -29.72 -20.14
CA ALA A 251 -3.60 -28.57 -20.20
C ALA A 251 -3.79 -28.11 -21.67
N PRO A 252 -5.02 -27.89 -22.14
CA PRO A 252 -5.29 -27.55 -23.54
C PRO A 252 -4.73 -26.18 -23.92
N LYS A 253 -4.60 -25.28 -22.93
CA LYS A 253 -4.04 -23.94 -23.09
C LYS A 253 -3.19 -23.60 -21.87
N LEU A 254 -2.25 -22.72 -22.05
CA LEU A 254 -1.55 -22.02 -20.99
C LEU A 254 -1.92 -20.55 -21.07
N ILE A 255 -2.55 -20.02 -20.03
CA ILE A 255 -2.87 -18.60 -19.91
C ILE A 255 -1.80 -17.95 -19.06
N PHE A 256 -1.11 -16.97 -19.61
CA PHE A 256 -0.26 -16.07 -18.81
C PHE A 256 -1.02 -14.77 -18.55
N TRP A 257 -1.16 -14.42 -17.30
CA TRP A 257 -1.95 -13.26 -16.86
C TRP A 257 -1.16 -12.30 -15.99
N SER A 258 -1.58 -11.03 -15.94
CA SER A 258 -1.01 -10.03 -15.05
C SER A 258 -2.06 -9.02 -14.60
N GLU A 259 -1.97 -8.60 -13.34
CA GLU A 259 -2.66 -7.45 -12.78
C GLU A 259 -1.69 -6.27 -12.71
N ILE A 260 -2.12 -5.17 -13.30
CA ILE A 260 -1.37 -3.92 -13.38
C ILE A 260 -2.20 -2.82 -12.74
N ILE A 261 -1.54 -2.00 -11.90
CA ILE A 261 -2.16 -0.85 -11.25
C ILE A 261 -1.52 0.43 -11.80
N GLY A 262 -2.33 1.44 -12.12
CA GLY A 262 -1.87 2.72 -12.65
C GLY A 262 -1.51 2.70 -14.13
N GLY A 263 -2.19 1.88 -14.94
CA GLY A 263 -2.00 1.87 -16.40
C GLY A 263 -2.50 3.16 -17.05
N LYS A 264 -1.75 3.70 -18.00
CA LYS A 264 -2.10 4.92 -18.74
C LYS A 264 -2.24 4.66 -20.24
N ALA A 265 -3.07 5.47 -20.88
CA ALA A 265 -3.17 5.47 -22.33
C ALA A 265 -1.78 5.65 -22.97
N GLY A 266 -1.47 4.81 -23.95
CA GLY A 266 -0.18 4.77 -24.61
C GLY A 266 0.87 3.85 -23.96
N ASP A 267 0.62 3.33 -22.76
CA ASP A 267 1.50 2.30 -22.19
C ASP A 267 1.52 1.06 -23.08
N ARG A 268 2.72 0.58 -23.36
CA ARG A 268 2.91 -0.67 -24.13
C ARG A 268 3.29 -1.80 -23.18
N ILE A 269 2.45 -2.82 -23.10
CA ILE A 269 2.66 -4.00 -22.27
C ILE A 269 3.08 -5.16 -23.17
N VAL A 270 4.14 -5.88 -22.80
CA VAL A 270 4.56 -7.12 -23.44
C VAL A 270 4.51 -8.25 -22.44
N LEU A 271 3.74 -9.29 -22.74
CA LEU A 271 3.72 -10.53 -22.00
C LEU A 271 4.57 -11.55 -22.76
N MET A 272 5.50 -12.18 -22.05
CA MET A 272 6.43 -13.18 -22.59
C MET A 272 6.44 -14.40 -21.67
N VAL A 273 6.50 -15.58 -22.28
CA VAL A 273 6.72 -16.85 -21.57
C VAL A 273 7.81 -17.60 -22.29
N ASP A 274 8.85 -17.99 -21.56
CA ASP A 274 9.89 -18.90 -22.02
C ASP A 274 9.67 -20.28 -21.36
N GLY A 275 9.86 -21.34 -22.16
CA GLY A 275 9.78 -22.73 -21.70
C GLY A 275 11.00 -23.18 -20.89
N PRO A 276 11.00 -24.46 -20.44
CA PRO A 276 12.11 -25.02 -19.66
C PRO A 276 13.44 -25.05 -20.40
N ASP A 277 13.41 -25.11 -21.74
CA ASP A 277 14.58 -25.08 -22.62
C ASP A 277 15.02 -23.66 -23.00
N GLY A 278 14.37 -22.63 -22.42
CA GLY A 278 14.62 -21.22 -22.69
C GLY A 278 14.02 -20.70 -24.02
N ARG A 279 13.29 -21.56 -24.77
CA ARG A 279 12.64 -21.14 -26.02
C ARG A 279 11.37 -20.34 -25.72
N PRO A 280 11.04 -19.34 -26.54
CA PRO A 280 9.82 -18.58 -26.38
C PRO A 280 8.59 -19.43 -26.66
N VAL A 281 7.66 -19.45 -25.72
CA VAL A 281 6.35 -20.11 -25.81
C VAL A 281 5.27 -19.11 -26.18
N LEU A 282 5.40 -17.88 -25.69
CA LEU A 282 4.46 -16.80 -25.90
C LEU A 282 5.20 -15.45 -25.93
N LYS A 283 4.82 -14.59 -26.86
CA LYS A 283 5.15 -13.17 -26.84
C LYS A 283 4.02 -12.37 -27.45
N GLN A 284 3.37 -11.56 -26.66
CA GLN A 284 2.29 -10.69 -27.14
C GLN A 284 2.44 -9.29 -26.57
N ALA A 285 2.19 -8.29 -27.41
CA ALA A 285 2.18 -6.89 -27.03
C ALA A 285 0.76 -6.35 -27.09
N VAL A 286 0.41 -5.51 -26.11
CA VAL A 286 -0.85 -4.76 -26.02
C VAL A 286 -0.53 -3.32 -25.68
N THR A 287 -1.22 -2.38 -26.34
CA THR A 287 -1.15 -0.96 -25.97
C THR A 287 -2.43 -0.58 -25.25
N ILE A 288 -2.32 0.10 -24.11
CA ILE A 288 -3.45 0.58 -23.33
C ILE A 288 -4.08 1.78 -24.06
N ASP A 289 -5.37 1.75 -24.30
CA ASP A 289 -6.14 2.76 -25.03
C ASP A 289 -6.62 3.93 -24.15
N ARG A 290 -6.74 3.70 -22.84
CA ARG A 290 -7.22 4.67 -21.84
C ARG A 290 -6.58 4.43 -20.48
N ASN A 291 -6.71 5.40 -19.57
CA ASN A 291 -6.22 5.24 -18.20
C ASN A 291 -7.05 4.19 -17.45
N HIS A 292 -6.37 3.33 -16.71
CA HIS A 292 -6.94 2.31 -15.85
C HIS A 292 -6.34 2.38 -14.46
N ALA A 293 -7.18 2.52 -13.44
CA ALA A 293 -6.75 2.34 -12.06
C ALA A 293 -6.19 0.94 -11.83
N GLN A 294 -6.91 -0.05 -12.37
CA GLN A 294 -6.57 -1.46 -12.34
C GLN A 294 -6.82 -2.06 -13.73
N PHE A 295 -5.87 -2.83 -14.21
CA PHE A 295 -5.95 -3.48 -15.51
C PHE A 295 -5.54 -4.95 -15.38
N PHE A 296 -6.43 -5.87 -15.77
CA PHE A 296 -6.15 -7.29 -15.79
C PHE A 296 -6.02 -7.78 -17.24
N LEU A 297 -4.84 -8.30 -17.55
CA LEU A 297 -4.50 -8.79 -18.89
C LEU A 297 -4.20 -10.28 -18.84
N GLN A 298 -4.72 -11.03 -19.82
CA GLN A 298 -4.44 -12.45 -19.96
C GLN A 298 -4.25 -12.82 -21.42
N VAL A 299 -3.26 -13.67 -21.69
CA VAL A 299 -2.88 -14.06 -23.03
C VAL A 299 -2.75 -15.59 -23.12
N PRO A 300 -3.46 -16.25 -24.04
CA PRO A 300 -3.37 -17.68 -24.21
C PRO A 300 -2.19 -18.10 -25.12
N ALA A 301 -1.54 -19.20 -24.75
CA ALA A 301 -0.70 -19.98 -25.63
C ALA A 301 -1.38 -21.34 -25.88
N ASN A 302 -1.33 -21.82 -27.13
CA ASN A 302 -1.86 -23.13 -27.49
C ASN A 302 -0.89 -24.25 -27.15
N LYS A 303 -1.43 -25.38 -26.72
CA LYS A 303 -0.64 -26.55 -26.36
C LYS A 303 0.16 -27.04 -27.60
N PRO A 304 1.47 -27.28 -27.46
CA PRO A 304 2.28 -27.95 -28.47
C PRO A 304 1.78 -29.39 -28.73
N GLY A 305 2.06 -29.94 -29.92
CA GLY A 305 1.62 -31.28 -30.29
C GLY A 305 2.07 -32.41 -29.34
N GLY A 306 3.19 -32.25 -28.67
CA GLY A 306 3.72 -33.19 -27.65
C GLY A 306 3.31 -32.88 -26.19
N GLY A 307 2.41 -31.94 -25.95
CA GLY A 307 2.11 -31.44 -24.61
C GLY A 307 3.06 -30.35 -24.17
N TRP A 308 2.84 -29.80 -22.95
CA TRP A 308 3.75 -28.86 -22.35
C TRP A 308 4.97 -29.61 -21.79
N PRO A 309 6.21 -29.29 -22.20
CA PRO A 309 7.40 -29.90 -21.58
C PRO A 309 7.41 -29.73 -20.06
N ILE A 310 7.72 -30.79 -19.34
CA ILE A 310 7.88 -30.75 -17.87
C ILE A 310 9.01 -29.81 -17.52
N GLY A 311 8.80 -28.98 -16.48
CA GLY A 311 9.83 -28.08 -15.95
C GLY A 311 9.33 -26.68 -15.67
N SER A 312 10.28 -25.77 -15.45
CA SER A 312 9.99 -24.40 -15.05
C SER A 312 9.80 -23.49 -16.27
N TYR A 313 8.73 -22.73 -16.26
CA TYR A 313 8.41 -21.69 -17.24
C TYR A 313 8.65 -20.32 -16.62
N ARG A 314 9.22 -19.40 -17.40
CA ARG A 314 9.46 -18.02 -16.98
C ARG A 314 8.46 -17.10 -17.65
N GLY A 315 7.54 -16.54 -16.87
CA GLY A 315 6.68 -15.45 -17.28
C GLY A 315 7.35 -14.10 -17.05
N THR A 316 7.28 -13.20 -18.01
CA THR A 316 7.77 -11.83 -17.91
C THR A 316 6.70 -10.87 -18.39
N VAL A 317 6.39 -9.88 -17.55
CA VAL A 317 5.57 -8.73 -17.91
C VAL A 317 6.49 -7.52 -18.00
N GLU A 318 6.44 -6.84 -19.14
CA GLU A 318 7.19 -5.62 -19.38
C GLU A 318 6.22 -4.51 -19.77
N LEU A 319 6.20 -3.40 -19.05
CA LEU A 319 5.44 -2.21 -19.37
C LEU A 319 6.41 -1.08 -19.71
N THR A 320 6.21 -0.47 -20.86
CA THR A 320 6.95 0.71 -21.32
C THR A 320 6.04 1.92 -21.30
N ARG A 321 6.45 2.96 -20.56
CA ARG A 321 5.83 4.28 -20.49
C ARG A 321 6.84 5.35 -20.88
N GLY A 322 6.70 5.92 -22.06
CA GLY A 322 7.72 6.83 -22.60
C GLY A 322 9.08 6.13 -22.71
N HIS A 323 10.05 6.56 -21.93
CA HIS A 323 11.40 5.96 -21.86
C HIS A 323 11.57 4.98 -20.70
N ASP A 324 10.62 4.93 -19.78
CA ASP A 324 10.70 4.09 -18.59
C ASP A 324 10.20 2.67 -18.88
N VAL A 325 10.96 1.69 -18.41
CA VAL A 325 10.63 0.27 -18.55
C VAL A 325 10.47 -0.37 -17.18
N HIS A 326 9.27 -0.81 -16.89
CA HIS A 326 8.92 -1.57 -15.70
C HIS A 326 8.85 -3.06 -16.04
N ARG A 327 9.39 -3.93 -15.18
CA ARG A 327 9.46 -5.35 -15.47
C ARG A 327 9.20 -6.19 -14.22
N ALA A 328 8.29 -7.18 -14.35
CA ALA A 328 8.03 -8.20 -13.35
C ALA A 328 8.27 -9.58 -13.94
N ARG A 329 8.67 -10.53 -13.09
CA ARG A 329 8.88 -11.93 -13.47
C ARG A 329 8.16 -12.86 -12.50
N THR A 330 7.63 -13.94 -13.05
CA THR A 330 7.05 -15.03 -12.29
C THR A 330 7.49 -16.37 -12.85
N THR A 331 7.48 -17.40 -12.02
CA THR A 331 7.81 -18.76 -12.43
C THR A 331 6.57 -19.63 -12.36
N GLY A 332 6.32 -20.40 -13.41
CA GLY A 332 5.33 -21.46 -13.43
C GLY A 332 5.98 -22.82 -13.60
N HIS A 333 5.26 -23.87 -13.24
CA HIS A 333 5.75 -25.25 -13.28
C HIS A 333 4.77 -26.17 -14.01
N ALA A 334 5.22 -26.77 -15.11
CA ALA A 334 4.45 -27.83 -15.78
C ALA A 334 4.65 -29.15 -15.03
N VAL A 335 3.54 -29.73 -14.58
CA VAL A 335 3.51 -30.99 -13.81
C VAL A 335 2.73 -32.07 -14.53
N ALA A 336 3.12 -33.33 -14.34
CA ALA A 336 2.46 -34.49 -14.95
C ALA A 336 1.18 -34.92 -14.22
N ASP A 337 1.03 -34.54 -12.96
CA ASP A 337 -0.07 -34.97 -12.11
C ASP A 337 -1.42 -34.46 -12.65
N GLY A 338 -2.42 -35.32 -12.61
CA GLY A 338 -3.78 -34.99 -13.04
C GLY A 338 -4.02 -35.02 -14.56
N CYS A 339 -3.11 -35.65 -15.29
CA CYS A 339 -3.29 -36.00 -16.70
C CYS A 339 -3.70 -37.46 -16.84
#